data_fc87dda009c9ef82ec437b26e0320c48
#
_entry.id   fc87dda009c9ef82ec437b26e0320c48
#
_cell.length_a   1.000
_cell.length_b   1.000
_cell.length_c   1.000
_cell.angle_alpha   90.00
_cell.angle_beta   90.00
_cell.angle_gamma   90.00
#
_symmetry.space_group_name_H-M   'P 1'
#
loop_
_entity.id
_entity.type
_entity.pdbx_description
1 polymer ?
#
loop_
_entity_poly.entity_id
_entity_poly.type
_entity_poly.pdbx_seq_one_letter_code
_entity_poly.pdbx_strand_id
1 'polypeptide(L)'
;MRHFFKKCEEFTLCGGVGDADGLFTHGYPDNYAIYHIITKGNVKMARPFETEYVSLDADGNNFVNVKDYLYSKRYYTSSTPYHMYGFNALEPEQDWDGRLVRESFNGDNKSWLICFSGKPIINGVVVKPLDYAKLDNKHYEVTLNAAIVGVFTKL
;
A
#
# COMPACT_ATOMS: atom_id res chain seq x y z
N MET A 1 -2.76 -15.73 10.75
CA MET A 1 -2.65 -14.63 9.77
C MET A 1 -2.61 -15.21 8.36
N ARG A 2 -3.38 -14.65 7.46
CA ARG A 2 -3.32 -15.02 6.04
C ARG A 2 -2.52 -13.97 5.30
N HIS A 3 -1.54 -14.41 4.53
CA HIS A 3 -0.69 -13.55 3.73
C HIS A 3 -0.90 -13.79 2.25
N PHE A 4 -0.71 -12.76 1.47
CA PHE A 4 -0.57 -12.89 0.03
C PHE A 4 0.64 -12.11 -0.46
N PHE A 5 1.12 -12.50 -1.63
CA PHE A 5 2.18 -11.83 -2.34
C PHE A 5 1.86 -11.87 -3.84
N LYS A 6 1.93 -10.71 -4.48
CA LYS A 6 1.68 -10.57 -5.91
C LYS A 6 2.81 -9.80 -6.55
N LYS A 7 3.55 -10.44 -7.43
CA LYS A 7 4.56 -9.75 -8.24
C LYS A 7 3.87 -9.09 -9.43
N CYS A 8 4.08 -7.79 -9.57
CA CYS A 8 3.59 -6.99 -10.69
C CYS A 8 4.75 -6.60 -11.60
N GLU A 9 4.57 -5.67 -12.51
CA GLU A 9 5.60 -5.34 -13.50
C GLU A 9 6.78 -4.56 -12.90
N GLU A 10 6.50 -3.51 -12.12
CA GLU A 10 7.55 -2.64 -11.56
C GLU A 10 7.52 -2.59 -10.01
N PHE A 11 6.65 -3.37 -9.40
CA PHE A 11 6.46 -3.39 -7.95
C PHE A 11 5.90 -4.74 -7.52
N THR A 12 5.87 -4.96 -6.22
CA THR A 12 5.17 -6.09 -5.63
C THR A 12 4.11 -5.58 -4.67
N LEU A 13 3.02 -6.33 -4.58
CA LEU A 13 1.98 -6.13 -3.59
C LEU A 13 2.02 -7.28 -2.60
N CYS A 14 1.92 -6.96 -1.34
CA CYS A 14 1.77 -7.96 -0.30
C CYS A 14 0.70 -7.52 0.68
N GLY A 15 0.28 -8.42 1.53
CA GLY A 15 -0.68 -8.07 2.54
C GLY A 15 -1.01 -9.23 3.44
N GLY A 16 -1.80 -8.92 4.44
CA GLY A 16 -2.25 -9.89 5.41
C GLY A 16 -3.49 -9.43 6.14
N VAL A 17 -4.21 -10.43 6.60
CA VAL A 17 -5.35 -10.30 7.49
C VAL A 17 -5.00 -11.02 8.77
N GLY A 18 -5.13 -10.36 9.89
CA GLY A 18 -4.79 -10.93 11.18
C GLY A 18 -5.79 -10.59 12.26
N ASP A 19 -5.74 -11.38 13.32
CA ASP A 19 -6.52 -11.16 14.53
C ASP A 19 -5.79 -10.18 15.45
N ALA A 20 -6.49 -9.76 16.51
CA ALA A 20 -5.90 -8.94 17.55
C ALA A 20 -4.74 -9.65 18.26
N ASP A 21 -3.88 -8.85 18.89
CA ASP A 21 -2.72 -9.30 19.68
C ASP A 21 -1.69 -10.14 18.91
N GLY A 22 -1.67 -9.97 17.59
CA GLY A 22 -0.66 -10.60 16.75
C GLY A 22 0.64 -9.81 16.73
N LEU A 23 1.75 -10.55 16.66
CA LEU A 23 3.06 -10.01 16.32
C LEU A 23 3.54 -10.71 15.05
N PHE A 24 3.92 -9.93 14.06
CA PHE A 24 4.53 -10.49 12.87
C PHE A 24 5.68 -9.61 12.39
N THR A 25 6.53 -10.17 11.56
CA THR A 25 7.71 -9.50 11.04
C THR A 25 7.74 -9.59 9.53
N HIS A 26 8.33 -8.57 8.92
CA HIS A 26 8.59 -8.56 7.48
C HIS A 26 9.97 -7.92 7.25
N GLY A 27 10.80 -8.56 6.46
CA GLY A 27 12.11 -8.04 6.10
C GLY A 27 12.07 -7.34 4.74
N TYR A 28 12.76 -6.22 4.67
CA TYR A 28 12.89 -5.44 3.43
C TYR A 28 14.38 -5.22 3.13
N PRO A 29 14.79 -5.31 1.87
CA PRO A 29 16.16 -4.94 1.50
C PRO A 29 16.39 -3.43 1.57
N ASP A 30 17.65 -3.04 1.45
CA ASP A 30 18.06 -1.63 1.51
C ASP A 30 17.50 -0.81 0.36
N ASN A 31 17.25 0.47 0.64
CA ASN A 31 16.94 1.50 -0.36
C ASN A 31 15.70 1.23 -1.23
N TYR A 32 14.75 0.43 -0.73
CA TYR A 32 13.50 0.19 -1.45
C TYR A 32 12.41 1.13 -0.94
N ALA A 33 11.64 1.70 -1.84
CA ALA A 33 10.44 2.43 -1.47
C ALA A 33 9.35 1.44 -1.05
N ILE A 34 8.77 1.68 0.11
CA ILE A 34 7.77 0.80 0.72
C ILE A 34 6.62 1.64 1.24
N TYR A 35 5.41 1.29 0.84
CA TYR A 35 4.18 1.92 1.33
C TYR A 35 3.32 0.92 2.07
N HIS A 36 2.82 1.33 3.22
CA HIS A 36 1.88 0.55 4.02
C HIS A 36 0.47 1.16 3.92
N ILE A 37 -0.50 0.33 3.62
CA ILE A 37 -1.89 0.75 3.48
C ILE A 37 -2.75 -0.11 4.41
N ILE A 38 -3.39 0.52 5.37
CA ILE A 38 -4.27 -0.15 6.33
C ILE A 38 -5.71 0.11 5.92
N THR A 39 -6.48 -0.95 5.72
CA THR A 39 -7.90 -0.85 5.36
C THR A 39 -8.83 -1.24 6.49
N LYS A 40 -8.31 -1.85 7.54
CA LYS A 40 -9.05 -2.19 8.75
C LYS A 40 -8.11 -2.32 9.94
N GLY A 41 -8.55 -1.86 11.11
CA GLY A 41 -7.81 -1.98 12.37
C GLY A 41 -6.76 -0.91 12.55
N ASN A 42 -6.00 -1.04 13.61
CA ASN A 42 -4.89 -0.16 13.95
C ASN A 42 -3.64 -1.02 14.11
N VAL A 43 -2.65 -0.77 13.29
CA VAL A 43 -1.40 -1.52 13.30
C VAL A 43 -0.28 -0.61 13.80
N LYS A 44 0.55 -1.11 14.68
CA LYS A 44 1.77 -0.43 15.11
C LYS A 44 2.96 -1.07 14.42
N MET A 45 3.84 -0.26 13.89
CA MET A 45 5.03 -0.70 13.18
C MET A 45 6.28 -0.10 13.81
N ALA A 46 7.32 -0.90 13.96
CA ALA A 46 8.63 -0.46 14.38
C ALA A 46 9.74 -1.17 13.60
N ARG A 47 10.86 -0.51 13.42
CA ARG A 47 12.11 -1.13 12.95
C ARG A 47 12.85 -1.74 14.14
N PRO A 48 13.83 -2.65 13.89
CA PRO A 48 14.69 -3.13 14.95
C PRO A 48 15.36 -1.97 15.70
N PHE A 49 15.47 -2.12 17.02
CA PHE A 49 16.07 -1.12 17.93
C PHE A 49 15.27 0.17 18.11
N GLU A 50 14.10 0.31 17.50
CA GLU A 50 13.20 1.42 17.80
C GLU A 50 12.39 1.11 19.06
N THR A 51 12.24 2.12 19.92
CA THR A 51 11.46 2.02 21.15
C THR A 51 10.04 2.55 20.98
N GLU A 52 9.80 3.32 19.93
CA GLU A 52 8.50 3.91 19.63
C GLU A 52 7.95 3.29 18.34
N TYR A 53 6.65 2.99 18.38
CA TYR A 53 5.93 2.46 17.23
C TYR A 53 5.22 3.58 16.49
N VAL A 54 5.30 3.53 15.18
CA VAL A 54 4.43 4.34 14.32
C VAL A 54 3.06 3.67 14.26
N SER A 55 2.01 4.43 14.54
CA SER A 55 0.64 3.96 14.44
C SER A 55 0.14 4.11 13.01
N LEU A 56 -0.40 3.03 12.46
CA LEU A 56 -0.98 2.98 11.12
C LEU A 56 -2.48 2.75 11.30
N ASP A 57 -3.28 3.80 11.14
CA ASP A 57 -4.72 3.76 11.39
C ASP A 57 -5.51 3.29 10.17
N ALA A 58 -6.57 2.57 10.44
CA ALA A 58 -7.40 1.95 9.41
C ALA A 58 -8.52 2.85 8.88
N ASP A 59 -8.31 4.12 8.83
CA ASP A 59 -9.20 5.01 8.08
C ASP A 59 -8.96 4.93 6.56
N GLY A 60 -8.00 4.08 6.16
CA GLY A 60 -7.63 3.90 4.77
C GLY A 60 -6.79 5.05 4.22
N ASN A 61 -6.32 5.94 5.07
CA ASN A 61 -5.67 7.17 4.64
C ASN A 61 -4.16 7.19 4.92
N ASN A 62 -3.66 6.21 5.66
CA ASN A 62 -2.27 6.21 6.09
C ASN A 62 -1.37 5.52 5.07
N PHE A 63 -0.78 6.32 4.22
CA PHE A 63 0.37 5.91 3.42
C PHE A 63 1.62 6.26 4.19
N VAL A 64 2.37 5.25 4.60
CA VAL A 64 3.67 5.45 5.21
C VAL A 64 4.72 5.05 4.19
N ASN A 65 5.45 6.05 3.70
CA ASN A 65 6.61 5.79 2.86
C ASN A 65 7.80 5.47 3.78
N VAL A 66 8.28 4.26 3.68
CA VAL A 66 9.44 3.82 4.46
C VAL A 66 10.57 3.51 3.50
N LYS A 67 11.64 4.30 3.60
CA LYS A 67 12.84 4.11 2.81
C LYS A 67 14.01 3.84 3.74
N ASP A 68 14.59 2.68 3.62
CA ASP A 68 15.72 2.25 4.45
C ASP A 68 17.00 2.21 3.65
N TYR A 69 18.09 2.50 4.33
CA TYR A 69 19.44 2.39 3.78
C TYR A 69 20.14 1.08 4.16
N LEU A 70 19.54 0.31 5.05
CA LEU A 70 20.06 -0.98 5.48
C LEU A 70 18.94 -2.01 5.46
N TYR A 71 19.30 -3.26 5.22
CA TYR A 71 18.33 -4.34 5.34
C TYR A 71 17.74 -4.34 6.75
N SER A 72 16.44 -4.25 6.81
CA SER A 72 15.78 -4.03 8.06
C SER A 72 14.49 -4.85 8.13
N LYS A 73 14.29 -5.49 9.27
CA LYS A 73 13.00 -6.09 9.59
C LYS A 73 12.08 -5.02 10.14
N ARG A 74 10.80 -5.21 9.88
CA ARG A 74 9.74 -4.44 10.52
C ARG A 74 8.99 -5.37 11.46
N TYR A 75 8.69 -4.86 12.63
CA TYR A 75 7.84 -5.54 13.61
C TYR A 75 6.47 -4.87 13.59
N TYR A 76 5.44 -5.69 13.49
CA TYR A 76 4.07 -5.21 13.42
C TYR A 76 3.27 -5.81 14.55
N THR A 77 2.50 -4.99 15.25
CA THR A 77 1.59 -5.41 16.30
C THR A 77 0.22 -4.77 16.08
N SER A 78 -0.82 -5.43 16.51
CA SER A 78 -2.17 -4.85 16.48
C SER A 78 -2.96 -5.35 17.68
N SER A 79 -3.67 -4.43 18.35
CA SER A 79 -4.60 -4.76 19.42
C SER A 79 -6.01 -5.06 18.91
N THR A 80 -6.24 -4.93 17.61
CA THR A 80 -7.52 -5.17 16.95
C THR A 80 -7.31 -6.04 15.72
N PRO A 81 -8.35 -6.75 15.24
CA PRO A 81 -8.26 -7.38 13.92
C PRO A 81 -7.92 -6.35 12.84
N TYR A 82 -7.09 -6.72 11.87
CA TYR A 82 -6.55 -5.78 10.91
C TYR A 82 -6.47 -6.35 9.49
N HIS A 83 -6.50 -5.42 8.51
CA HIS A 83 -6.13 -5.67 7.12
C HIS A 83 -5.04 -4.68 6.72
N MET A 84 -3.92 -5.18 6.26
CA MET A 84 -2.79 -4.36 5.85
C MET A 84 -2.28 -4.80 4.48
N TYR A 85 -1.95 -3.82 3.65
CA TYR A 85 -1.32 -4.04 2.35
C TYR A 85 0.01 -3.31 2.30
N GLY A 86 0.91 -3.82 1.49
CA GLY A 86 2.19 -3.19 1.18
C GLY A 86 2.38 -3.05 -0.32
N PHE A 87 2.88 -1.90 -0.71
CA PHE A 87 3.45 -1.65 -2.03
C PHE A 87 4.95 -1.58 -1.86
N ASN A 88 5.68 -2.39 -2.63
CA ASN A 88 7.15 -2.44 -2.54
C ASN A 88 7.74 -2.24 -3.92
N ALA A 89 8.64 -1.28 -4.07
CA ALA A 89 9.38 -1.11 -5.30
C ALA A 89 10.20 -2.36 -5.62
N LEU A 90 10.34 -2.70 -6.89
CA LEU A 90 11.16 -3.84 -7.33
C LEU A 90 12.64 -3.50 -7.44
N GLU A 91 12.97 -2.24 -7.61
CA GLU A 91 14.34 -1.81 -7.78
C GLU A 91 14.79 -0.93 -6.62
N PRO A 92 16.02 -1.13 -6.10
CA PRO A 92 16.57 -0.28 -5.07
C PRO A 92 16.78 1.14 -5.62
N GLU A 93 16.70 2.12 -4.74
CA GLU A 93 16.93 3.54 -5.05
C GLU A 93 15.91 4.16 -6.03
N GLN A 94 14.98 3.38 -6.54
CA GLN A 94 13.86 3.92 -7.29
C GLN A 94 12.83 4.50 -6.33
N ASP A 95 12.70 5.81 -6.34
CA ASP A 95 11.68 6.50 -5.57
C ASP A 95 10.33 6.46 -6.26
N TRP A 96 9.32 6.38 -5.42
CA TRP A 96 7.92 6.44 -5.81
C TRP A 96 7.21 7.45 -4.93
N ASP A 97 6.18 8.07 -5.48
CA ASP A 97 5.24 8.89 -4.74
C ASP A 97 3.87 8.23 -4.77
N GLY A 98 3.30 7.99 -3.59
CA GLY A 98 2.01 7.33 -3.44
C GLY A 98 0.96 8.27 -2.87
N ARG A 99 -0.25 8.18 -3.36
CA ARG A 99 -1.39 8.93 -2.85
C ARG A 99 -2.67 8.12 -2.95
N LEU A 100 -3.61 8.40 -2.05
CA LEU A 100 -4.96 7.86 -2.15
C LEU A 100 -5.79 8.67 -3.15
N VAL A 101 -6.58 7.96 -3.92
CA VAL A 101 -7.57 8.57 -4.82
C VAL A 101 -8.79 8.96 -4.01
N ARG A 102 -9.15 10.23 -4.04
CA ARG A 102 -10.33 10.79 -3.35
C ARG A 102 -11.45 11.16 -4.32
N GLU A 103 -11.07 11.50 -5.53
CA GLU A 103 -11.95 12.00 -6.56
C GLU A 103 -11.37 11.69 -7.94
N SER A 104 -12.10 12.03 -8.98
CA SER A 104 -11.61 11.95 -10.36
C SER A 104 -10.34 12.78 -10.52
N PHE A 105 -9.41 12.32 -11.34
CA PHE A 105 -8.07 12.88 -11.45
C PHE A 105 -7.52 12.78 -12.87
N ASN A 106 -6.47 13.53 -13.14
CA ASN A 106 -5.70 13.40 -14.37
C ASN A 106 -4.51 12.46 -14.13
N GLY A 107 -4.42 11.42 -14.92
CA GLY A 107 -3.31 10.48 -14.88
C GLY A 107 -2.10 10.95 -15.66
N ASP A 108 -1.03 10.22 -15.53
CA ASP A 108 0.18 10.37 -16.30
C ASP A 108 0.78 8.99 -16.63
N ASN A 109 1.69 8.94 -17.59
CA ASN A 109 2.28 7.69 -18.06
C ASN A 109 3.39 7.12 -17.17
N LYS A 110 3.63 7.72 -16.01
CA LYS A 110 4.60 7.24 -15.01
C LYS A 110 3.93 6.61 -13.79
N SER A 111 2.61 6.56 -13.80
CA SER A 111 1.83 6.16 -12.63
C SER A 111 1.09 4.86 -12.85
N TRP A 112 0.90 4.16 -11.73
CA TRP A 112 0.10 2.96 -11.64
C TRP A 112 -1.06 3.19 -10.69
N LEU A 113 -2.24 2.70 -11.06
CA LEU A 113 -3.42 2.68 -10.20
C LEU A 113 -3.57 1.30 -9.62
N ILE A 114 -3.82 1.23 -8.30
CA ILE A 114 -3.98 -0.03 -7.58
C ILE A 114 -5.24 0.05 -6.73
N CYS A 115 -6.11 -0.93 -6.87
CA CYS A 115 -7.26 -1.10 -5.99
C CYS A 115 -6.89 -2.02 -4.83
N PHE A 116 -6.96 -1.53 -3.59
CA PHE A 116 -6.67 -2.33 -2.40
C PHE A 116 -7.91 -2.98 -1.84
N SER A 117 -9.03 -2.28 -1.86
CA SER A 117 -10.29 -2.83 -1.37
C SER A 117 -11.48 -2.21 -2.10
N GLY A 118 -12.61 -2.92 -2.05
CA GLY A 118 -13.84 -2.44 -2.69
C GLY A 118 -13.87 -2.71 -4.20
N LYS A 119 -14.88 -2.15 -4.84
CA LYS A 119 -15.11 -2.29 -6.28
C LYS A 119 -15.42 -0.92 -6.88
N PRO A 120 -14.43 -0.05 -7.04
CA PRO A 120 -14.66 1.26 -7.63
C PRO A 120 -14.98 1.13 -9.11
N ILE A 121 -15.61 2.16 -9.66
CA ILE A 121 -15.84 2.28 -11.10
C ILE A 121 -14.90 3.36 -11.62
N ILE A 122 -14.04 3.01 -12.56
CA ILE A 122 -13.06 3.91 -13.14
C ILE A 122 -13.23 3.90 -14.65
N ASN A 123 -13.57 5.05 -15.22
CA ASN A 123 -13.90 5.19 -16.64
C ASN A 123 -14.93 4.15 -17.09
N GLY A 124 -15.98 3.94 -16.28
CA GLY A 124 -17.05 2.99 -16.59
C GLY A 124 -16.72 1.52 -16.35
N VAL A 125 -15.52 1.19 -15.87
CA VAL A 125 -15.09 -0.19 -15.64
C VAL A 125 -15.03 -0.46 -14.14
N VAL A 126 -15.64 -1.56 -13.72
CA VAL A 126 -15.56 -2.04 -12.33
C VAL A 126 -14.18 -2.65 -12.09
N VAL A 127 -13.48 -2.13 -11.10
CA VAL A 127 -12.16 -2.61 -10.71
C VAL A 127 -12.29 -3.45 -9.44
N LYS A 128 -11.55 -4.54 -9.37
CA LYS A 128 -11.60 -5.49 -8.24
C LYS A 128 -10.40 -5.30 -7.32
N PRO A 129 -10.48 -5.77 -6.07
CA PRO A 129 -9.32 -5.76 -5.18
C PRO A 129 -8.09 -6.42 -5.81
N LEU A 130 -6.95 -5.77 -5.66
CA LEU A 130 -5.64 -6.13 -6.20
C LEU A 130 -5.51 -6.03 -7.73
N ASP A 131 -6.51 -5.53 -8.42
CA ASP A 131 -6.33 -5.10 -9.80
C ASP A 131 -5.44 -3.86 -9.85
N TYR A 132 -4.62 -3.79 -10.85
CA TYR A 132 -3.74 -2.66 -11.10
C TYR A 132 -3.63 -2.38 -12.60
N ALA A 133 -3.36 -1.14 -12.93
CA ALA A 133 -3.21 -0.72 -14.32
C ALA A 133 -2.24 0.44 -14.42
N LYS A 134 -1.42 0.42 -15.47
CA LYS A 134 -0.62 1.59 -15.82
C LYS A 134 -1.54 2.68 -16.38
N LEU A 135 -1.33 3.91 -15.93
CA LEU A 135 -2.13 5.04 -16.35
C LEU A 135 -1.58 5.66 -17.64
N ASP A 136 -2.44 6.40 -18.31
CA ASP A 136 -2.11 7.23 -19.45
C ASP A 136 -2.26 8.71 -19.11
N ASN A 137 -1.80 9.58 -20.00
CA ASN A 137 -1.99 11.02 -19.91
C ASN A 137 -3.41 11.40 -20.32
N LYS A 138 -4.38 11.05 -19.48
CA LYS A 138 -5.80 11.35 -19.69
C LYS A 138 -6.53 11.52 -18.38
N HIS A 139 -7.75 12.01 -18.45
CA HIS A 139 -8.63 12.14 -17.30
C HIS A 139 -9.25 10.78 -16.93
N TYR A 140 -9.33 10.50 -15.63
CA TYR A 140 -9.98 9.32 -15.07
C TYR A 140 -11.17 9.74 -14.22
N GLU A 141 -12.36 9.32 -14.64
CA GLU A 141 -13.57 9.47 -13.85
C GLU A 141 -13.66 8.35 -12.83
N VAL A 142 -13.80 8.71 -11.56
CA VAL A 142 -13.75 7.74 -10.46
C VAL A 142 -15.00 7.84 -9.60
N THR A 143 -15.67 6.71 -9.43
CA THR A 143 -16.69 6.51 -8.41
C THR A 143 -16.14 5.48 -7.42
N LEU A 144 -15.79 5.93 -6.23
CA LEU A 144 -15.06 5.08 -5.25
C LEU A 144 -15.95 4.00 -4.63
N ASN A 145 -17.21 4.28 -4.33
CA ASN A 145 -18.10 3.34 -3.62
C ASN A 145 -17.44 2.79 -2.33
N ALA A 146 -16.84 3.67 -1.55
CA ALA A 146 -16.07 3.33 -0.34
C ALA A 146 -14.84 2.45 -0.59
N ALA A 147 -14.36 2.35 -1.82
CA ALA A 147 -13.15 1.62 -2.15
C ALA A 147 -11.90 2.38 -1.73
N ILE A 148 -10.82 1.64 -1.51
CA ILE A 148 -9.49 2.18 -1.24
C ILE A 148 -8.64 1.98 -2.51
N VAL A 149 -8.27 3.08 -3.12
CA VAL A 149 -7.51 3.09 -4.37
C VAL A 149 -6.32 4.01 -4.21
N GLY A 150 -5.16 3.55 -4.64
CA GLY A 150 -3.93 4.32 -4.64
C GLY A 150 -3.41 4.59 -6.05
N VAL A 151 -2.72 5.70 -6.20
CA VAL A 151 -1.92 6.01 -7.39
C VAL A 151 -0.47 6.16 -6.95
N PHE A 152 0.39 5.39 -7.58
CA PHE A 152 1.83 5.37 -7.30
C PHE A 152 2.57 5.82 -8.54
N THR A 153 3.34 6.88 -8.36
CA THR A 153 4.08 7.54 -9.45
C THR A 153 5.57 7.27 -9.29
N LYS A 154 6.18 6.75 -10.33
CA LYS A 154 7.63 6.55 -10.38
C LYS A 154 8.32 7.89 -10.56
N LEU A 155 9.19 8.22 -9.65
CA LEU A 155 9.93 9.49 -9.66
C LEU A 155 11.23 9.42 -10.48
#